data_71c09cce73889b6c0999e7315c6da7c0
#
_entry.id   71c09cce73889b6c0999e7315c6da7c0
#
_cell.length_a   1.000
_cell.length_b   1.000
_cell.length_c   1.000
_cell.angle_alpha   90.00
_cell.angle_beta   90.00
_cell.angle_gamma   90.00
#
_symmetry.space_group_name_H-M   'P 1'
#
loop_
_entity.id
_entity.type
_entity.pdbx_description
1 polymer ?
#
loop_
_entity_poly.entity_id
_entity_poly.type
_entity_poly.pdbx_seq_one_letter_code
_entity_poly.pdbx_strand_id
1 'polypeptide(L)'
;LILIENTLDADFKMMYYNADGFLGSMCGNGGRCAVSFAKLLGLINNQCEFIAYDGLHKGLILENGLVSIEMINVSKVEETNNVWKIDTGSPHLIFFRDNILELNVRNEGSIIRNSSDFIKNGINVNFVELSDDELFTRTYERGVEDETLSCGTGAIASAIAAFESGLL
;
A
#
# COMPACT_ATOMS: atom_id res chain seq x y z
N LEU A 1 3.56 11.05 -9.88
CA LEU A 1 4.92 11.54 -9.99
C LEU A 1 5.71 11.11 -8.75
N ILE A 2 6.94 10.64 -8.97
CA ILE A 2 7.87 10.36 -7.88
C ILE A 2 9.10 11.23 -8.08
N LEU A 3 9.50 11.93 -7.02
CA LEU A 3 10.74 12.69 -6.97
C LEU A 3 11.70 12.00 -6.01
N ILE A 4 12.99 11.98 -6.37
CA ILE A 4 14.08 11.59 -5.48
C ILE A 4 14.83 12.85 -5.13
N GLU A 5 14.91 13.14 -3.84
CA GLU A 5 15.57 14.33 -3.29
C GLU A 5 16.75 13.92 -2.40
N ASN A 6 17.77 14.76 -2.35
CA ASN A 6 18.87 14.60 -1.41
C ASN A 6 18.39 14.86 0.02
N THR A 7 18.92 14.10 0.97
CA THR A 7 18.71 14.29 2.40
C THR A 7 20.00 13.98 3.16
N LEU A 8 20.14 14.47 4.40
CA LEU A 8 21.26 14.15 5.29
C LEU A 8 20.96 12.95 6.18
N ASP A 9 19.70 12.51 6.23
CA ASP A 9 19.21 11.53 7.19
C ASP A 9 19.07 10.12 6.58
N ALA A 10 19.27 9.98 5.26
CA ALA A 10 19.18 8.70 4.53
C ALA A 10 19.91 8.82 3.18
N ASP A 11 19.96 7.74 2.39
CA ASP A 11 20.55 7.76 1.06
C ASP A 11 19.77 8.69 0.10
N PHE A 12 18.43 8.74 0.25
CA PHE A 12 17.57 9.68 -0.48
C PHE A 12 16.21 9.84 0.21
N LYS A 13 15.45 10.85 -0.22
CA LYS A 13 14.05 11.05 0.15
C LYS A 13 13.15 10.85 -1.05
N MET A 14 12.10 10.05 -0.88
CA MET A 14 11.07 9.82 -1.89
C MET A 14 9.87 10.72 -1.63
N MET A 15 9.51 11.55 -2.59
CA MET A 15 8.28 12.34 -2.62
C MET A 15 7.34 11.74 -3.66
N TYR A 16 6.21 11.20 -3.21
CA TYR A 16 5.19 10.62 -4.08
C TYR A 16 3.99 11.56 -4.21
N TYR A 17 3.63 11.90 -5.43
CA TYR A 17 2.47 12.74 -5.74
C TYR A 17 1.44 11.94 -6.52
N ASN A 18 0.18 11.99 -6.06
CA ASN A 18 -0.97 11.42 -6.73
C ASN A 18 -1.27 12.14 -8.06
N ALA A 19 -2.23 11.63 -8.82
CA ALA A 19 -2.65 12.23 -10.09
C ALA A 19 -3.30 13.61 -9.91
N ASP A 20 -3.86 13.89 -8.74
CA ASP A 20 -4.43 15.18 -8.35
C ASP A 20 -3.38 16.26 -8.03
N GLY A 21 -2.09 15.90 -8.03
CA GLY A 21 -0.97 16.78 -7.72
C GLY A 21 -0.67 16.97 -6.23
N PHE A 22 -1.42 16.31 -5.34
CA PHE A 22 -1.15 16.35 -3.90
C PHE A 22 -0.19 15.24 -3.47
N LEU A 23 0.54 15.51 -2.38
CA LEU A 23 1.44 14.54 -1.77
C LEU A 23 0.64 13.32 -1.31
N GLY A 24 1.03 12.15 -1.80
CA GLY A 24 0.41 10.87 -1.42
C GLY A 24 1.05 10.26 -0.18
N SER A 25 0.39 9.25 0.37
CA SER A 25 0.95 8.37 1.39
C SER A 25 2.00 7.41 0.79
N MET A 26 2.57 6.52 1.60
CA MET A 26 3.49 5.50 1.08
C MET A 26 2.85 4.68 -0.04
N CYS A 27 3.58 4.55 -1.13
CA CYS A 27 3.25 3.70 -2.27
C CYS A 27 4.30 2.60 -2.40
N GLY A 28 3.95 1.35 -2.10
CA GLY A 28 4.88 0.23 -2.16
C GLY A 28 5.49 0.01 -3.55
N ASN A 29 4.68 0.15 -4.61
CA ASN A 29 5.15 0.10 -6.00
C ASN A 29 6.12 1.26 -6.30
N GLY A 30 5.76 2.46 -5.84
CA GLY A 30 6.61 3.65 -5.99
C GLY A 30 7.95 3.52 -5.27
N GLY A 31 7.95 2.98 -4.05
CA GLY A 31 9.17 2.73 -3.28
C GLY A 31 10.12 1.77 -4.00
N ARG A 32 9.60 0.66 -4.54
CA ARG A 32 10.43 -0.28 -5.34
C ARG A 32 11.00 0.38 -6.59
N CYS A 33 10.20 1.18 -7.29
CA CYS A 33 10.67 1.95 -8.44
C CYS A 33 11.74 2.98 -8.05
N ALA A 34 11.55 3.68 -6.92
CA ALA A 34 12.51 4.68 -6.42
C ALA A 34 13.86 4.05 -6.08
N VAL A 35 13.86 2.90 -5.37
CA VAL A 35 15.10 2.16 -5.06
C VAL A 35 15.81 1.70 -6.33
N SER A 36 15.09 1.14 -7.30
CA SER A 36 15.66 0.74 -8.59
C SER A 36 16.23 1.92 -9.37
N PHE A 37 15.53 3.06 -9.36
CA PHE A 37 15.98 4.28 -10.03
C PHE A 37 17.16 4.93 -9.33
N ALA A 38 17.21 4.94 -8.00
CA ALA A 38 18.36 5.43 -7.24
C ALA A 38 19.64 4.64 -7.56
N LYS A 39 19.53 3.31 -7.73
CA LYS A 39 20.65 2.50 -8.22
C LYS A 39 21.07 2.89 -9.63
N LEU A 40 20.12 3.09 -10.54
CA LEU A 40 20.43 3.51 -11.92
C LEU A 40 21.18 4.84 -11.96
N LEU A 41 20.85 5.77 -11.04
CA LEU A 41 21.53 7.04 -10.89
C LEU A 41 22.88 6.95 -10.17
N GLY A 42 23.27 5.77 -9.67
CA GLY A 42 24.50 5.57 -8.90
C GLY A 42 24.47 6.17 -7.49
N LEU A 43 23.30 6.50 -6.95
CA LEU A 43 23.14 7.02 -5.59
C LEU A 43 23.31 5.93 -4.54
N ILE A 44 22.97 4.70 -4.88
CA ILE A 44 23.05 3.52 -4.02
C ILE A 44 23.66 2.34 -4.77
N ASN A 45 24.06 1.31 -4.01
CA ASN A 45 24.40 0.00 -4.55
C ASN A 45 23.17 -0.93 -4.54
N ASN A 46 23.21 -2.05 -3.83
CA ASN A 46 22.09 -2.99 -3.75
C ASN A 46 21.23 -2.81 -2.49
N GLN A 47 21.65 -1.98 -1.55
CA GLN A 47 20.94 -1.69 -0.30
C GLN A 47 20.88 -0.18 -0.10
N CYS A 48 19.80 0.28 0.52
CA CYS A 48 19.63 1.68 0.87
C CYS A 48 18.68 1.85 2.04
N GLU A 49 18.79 3.02 2.68
CA GLU A 49 17.75 3.60 3.51
C GLU A 49 17.16 4.80 2.80
N PHE A 50 15.85 4.94 2.81
CA PHE A 50 15.19 6.11 2.21
C PHE A 50 14.03 6.59 3.08
N ILE A 51 13.78 7.88 3.04
CA ILE A 51 12.65 8.50 3.75
C ILE A 51 11.48 8.62 2.78
N ALA A 52 10.31 8.10 3.20
CA ALA A 52 9.04 8.33 2.53
C ALA A 52 8.10 9.16 3.43
N TYR A 53 6.85 9.31 3.04
CA TYR A 53 5.86 10.11 3.77
C TYR A 53 5.62 9.61 5.21
N ASP A 54 5.65 8.32 5.42
CA ASP A 54 5.38 7.62 6.69
C ASP A 54 6.64 7.30 7.50
N GLY A 55 7.83 7.61 7.00
CA GLY A 55 9.08 7.46 7.74
C GLY A 55 10.22 6.83 6.96
N LEU A 56 11.15 6.23 7.69
CA LEU A 56 12.35 5.58 7.17
C LEU A 56 12.02 4.16 6.72
N HIS A 57 12.49 3.81 5.54
CA HIS A 57 12.38 2.49 4.94
C HIS A 57 13.74 1.95 4.54
N LYS A 58 13.87 0.62 4.48
CA LYS A 58 15.02 -0.05 3.88
C LYS A 58 14.62 -0.64 2.54
N GLY A 59 15.53 -0.52 1.58
CA GLY A 59 15.41 -1.10 0.25
C GLY A 59 16.54 -2.08 -0.03
N LEU A 60 16.21 -3.20 -0.68
CA LEU A 60 17.16 -4.22 -1.10
C LEU A 60 16.86 -4.65 -2.53
N ILE A 61 17.87 -4.62 -3.39
CA ILE A 61 17.81 -5.18 -4.73
C ILE A 61 18.42 -6.58 -4.68
N LEU A 62 17.59 -7.57 -4.93
CA LEU A 62 17.95 -8.98 -4.90
C LEU A 62 18.79 -9.37 -6.13
N GLU A 63 19.48 -10.52 -6.09
CA GLU A 63 20.31 -11.02 -7.19
C GLU A 63 19.54 -11.22 -8.49
N ASN A 64 18.25 -11.57 -8.39
CA ASN A 64 17.36 -11.73 -9.55
C ASN A 64 16.79 -10.39 -10.07
N GLY A 65 17.23 -9.25 -9.52
CA GLY A 65 16.79 -7.92 -9.91
C GLY A 65 15.47 -7.44 -9.28
N LEU A 66 14.80 -8.28 -8.50
CA LEU A 66 13.62 -7.86 -7.74
C LEU A 66 14.01 -6.90 -6.61
N VAL A 67 13.10 -5.98 -6.29
CA VAL A 67 13.30 -5.02 -5.21
C VAL A 67 12.37 -5.35 -4.05
N SER A 68 12.98 -5.55 -2.88
CA SER A 68 12.29 -5.66 -1.59
C SER A 68 12.38 -4.33 -0.85
N ILE A 69 11.30 -3.93 -0.21
CA ILE A 69 11.27 -2.78 0.71
C ILE A 69 10.71 -3.22 2.05
N GLU A 70 11.31 -2.73 3.13
CA GLU A 70 10.79 -2.91 4.47
C GLU A 70 9.63 -1.92 4.68
N MET A 71 8.49 -2.44 5.11
CA MET A 71 7.32 -1.63 5.44
C MET A 71 7.32 -1.27 6.92
N ILE A 72 6.62 -0.19 7.28
CA ILE A 72 6.49 0.21 8.69
C ILE A 72 5.74 -0.87 9.49
N ASN A 73 6.06 -0.95 10.78
CA ASN A 73 5.33 -1.81 11.70
C ASN A 73 3.91 -1.28 11.91
N VAL A 74 2.93 -2.17 11.81
CA VAL A 74 1.54 -1.85 12.12
C VAL A 74 1.36 -1.83 13.63
N SER A 75 1.00 -0.67 14.17
CA SER A 75 0.82 -0.47 15.61
C SER A 75 -0.61 -0.65 16.08
N LYS A 76 -1.58 -0.62 15.18
CA LYS A 76 -3.00 -0.68 15.51
C LYS A 76 -3.79 -1.41 14.42
N VAL A 77 -4.58 -2.37 14.87
CA VAL A 77 -5.59 -3.07 14.07
C VAL A 77 -6.94 -2.79 14.70
N GLU A 78 -7.88 -2.28 13.94
CA GLU A 78 -9.24 -2.00 14.39
C GLU A 78 -10.22 -2.92 13.65
N GLU A 79 -11.15 -3.53 14.38
CA GLU A 79 -12.22 -4.33 13.80
C GLU A 79 -13.57 -3.79 14.28
N THR A 80 -14.51 -3.64 13.36
CA THR A 80 -15.89 -3.26 13.64
C THR A 80 -16.82 -3.93 12.65
N ASN A 81 -17.74 -4.76 13.12
CA ASN A 81 -18.73 -5.45 12.28
C ASN A 81 -18.09 -6.26 11.13
N ASN A 82 -17.02 -6.99 11.39
CA ASN A 82 -16.22 -7.75 10.42
C ASN A 82 -15.57 -6.89 9.32
N VAL A 83 -15.42 -5.60 9.54
CA VAL A 83 -14.62 -4.70 8.71
C VAL A 83 -13.35 -4.34 9.46
N TRP A 84 -12.21 -4.58 8.85
CA TRP A 84 -10.90 -4.32 9.44
C TRP A 84 -10.34 -3.01 8.91
N LYS A 85 -9.80 -2.20 9.80
CA LYS A 85 -9.13 -0.96 9.45
C LYS A 85 -7.69 -1.01 9.92
N ILE A 86 -6.77 -0.92 8.96
CA ILE A 86 -5.33 -1.12 9.18
C ILE A 86 -4.57 -0.07 8.40
N ASP A 87 -3.57 0.55 9.03
CA ASP A 87 -2.65 1.47 8.38
C ASP A 87 -1.28 0.80 8.23
N THR A 88 -0.86 0.60 6.99
CA THR A 88 0.43 0.00 6.59
C THR A 88 1.34 1.02 5.89
N GLY A 89 1.26 2.32 6.27
CA GLY A 89 1.83 3.47 5.59
C GLY A 89 0.82 4.14 4.64
N SER A 90 -0.31 3.48 4.46
CA SER A 90 -1.53 3.98 3.83
C SER A 90 -2.72 3.32 4.51
N PRO A 91 -3.82 4.07 4.77
CA PRO A 91 -4.98 3.51 5.45
C PRO A 91 -5.83 2.62 4.55
N HIS A 92 -6.21 1.46 5.07
CA HIS A 92 -6.98 0.43 4.38
C HIS A 92 -8.21 0.01 5.19
N LEU A 93 -9.33 -0.21 4.48
CA LEU A 93 -10.45 -1.05 4.95
C LEU A 93 -10.39 -2.39 4.25
N ILE A 94 -10.62 -3.46 5.01
CA ILE A 94 -10.59 -4.83 4.51
C ILE A 94 -11.96 -5.46 4.75
N PHE A 95 -12.55 -5.99 3.68
CA PHE A 95 -13.83 -6.68 3.66
C PHE A 95 -13.59 -8.11 3.18
N PHE A 96 -13.79 -9.09 4.05
CA PHE A 96 -13.82 -10.48 3.60
C PHE A 96 -15.12 -10.77 2.87
N ARG A 97 -15.02 -11.31 1.67
CA ARG A 97 -16.14 -11.58 0.75
C ARG A 97 -15.89 -12.87 -0.02
N ASP A 98 -16.96 -13.55 -0.37
CA ASP A 98 -16.93 -14.63 -1.34
C ASP A 98 -17.11 -14.08 -2.75
N ASN A 99 -16.57 -14.80 -3.74
CA ASN A 99 -16.75 -14.51 -5.17
C ASN A 99 -16.29 -13.08 -5.56
N ILE A 100 -15.16 -12.62 -5.02
CA ILE A 100 -14.68 -11.25 -5.31
C ILE A 100 -14.38 -11.01 -6.79
N LEU A 101 -14.17 -12.06 -7.59
CA LEU A 101 -13.96 -11.94 -9.03
C LEU A 101 -15.18 -11.37 -9.77
N GLU A 102 -16.40 -11.60 -9.25
CA GLU A 102 -17.65 -11.10 -9.80
C GLU A 102 -18.03 -9.69 -9.28
N LEU A 103 -17.27 -9.20 -8.27
CA LEU A 103 -17.56 -7.95 -7.60
C LEU A 103 -17.29 -6.73 -8.52
N ASN A 104 -18.18 -5.77 -8.52
CA ASN A 104 -17.90 -4.46 -9.12
C ASN A 104 -17.12 -3.58 -8.13
N VAL A 105 -15.80 -3.83 -8.03
CA VAL A 105 -14.90 -3.15 -7.09
C VAL A 105 -14.95 -1.64 -7.25
N ARG A 106 -15.00 -1.15 -8.50
CA ARG A 106 -15.07 0.29 -8.76
C ARG A 106 -16.30 0.93 -8.14
N ASN A 107 -17.47 0.32 -8.30
CA ASN A 107 -18.72 0.87 -7.77
C ASN A 107 -18.76 0.77 -6.24
N GLU A 108 -18.52 -0.42 -5.67
CA GLU A 108 -18.61 -0.63 -4.23
C GLU A 108 -17.51 0.12 -3.48
N GLY A 109 -16.29 0.08 -3.98
CA GLY A 109 -15.17 0.82 -3.41
C GLY A 109 -15.39 2.32 -3.42
N SER A 110 -15.93 2.86 -4.52
CA SER A 110 -16.27 4.27 -4.64
C SER A 110 -17.32 4.71 -3.61
N ILE A 111 -18.37 3.92 -3.40
CA ILE A 111 -19.42 4.22 -2.41
C ILE A 111 -18.81 4.31 -1.00
N ILE A 112 -17.97 3.34 -0.63
CA ILE A 112 -17.33 3.28 0.69
C ILE A 112 -16.35 4.45 0.83
N ARG A 113 -15.46 4.64 -0.16
CA ARG A 113 -14.44 5.70 -0.17
C ARG A 113 -15.04 7.10 -0.03
N ASN A 114 -16.21 7.34 -0.61
CA ASN A 114 -16.88 8.64 -0.60
C ASN A 114 -17.97 8.76 0.48
N SER A 115 -18.07 7.80 1.40
CA SER A 115 -18.94 7.91 2.57
C SER A 115 -18.53 9.06 3.50
N SER A 116 -19.42 9.48 4.39
CA SER A 116 -19.18 10.58 5.34
C SER A 116 -17.91 10.39 6.17
N ASP A 117 -17.56 9.15 6.48
CA ASP A 117 -16.43 8.81 7.35
C ASP A 117 -15.07 8.96 6.65
N PHE A 118 -15.06 8.80 5.32
CA PHE A 118 -13.81 8.75 4.57
C PHE A 118 -13.66 9.81 3.49
N ILE A 119 -14.72 10.56 3.17
CA ILE A 119 -14.69 11.54 2.07
C ILE A 119 -13.57 12.60 2.23
N LYS A 120 -13.26 12.98 3.47
CA LYS A 120 -12.27 14.02 3.76
C LYS A 120 -10.83 13.54 3.63
N ASN A 121 -10.51 12.39 4.24
CA ASN A 121 -9.13 11.90 4.35
C ASN A 121 -8.84 10.77 3.35
N GLY A 122 -9.88 10.15 2.84
CA GLY A 122 -9.81 9.00 1.96
C GLY A 122 -9.36 7.72 2.65
N ILE A 123 -9.66 6.60 2.01
CA ILE A 123 -9.24 5.27 2.44
C ILE A 123 -9.14 4.35 1.22
N ASN A 124 -8.21 3.41 1.23
CA ASN A 124 -8.18 2.32 0.28
C ASN A 124 -9.19 1.25 0.72
N VAL A 125 -9.93 0.67 -0.22
CA VAL A 125 -10.93 -0.36 0.06
C VAL A 125 -10.47 -1.66 -0.57
N ASN A 126 -10.30 -2.69 0.27
CA ASN A 126 -9.83 -4.00 -0.17
C ASN A 126 -10.95 -5.02 0.04
N PHE A 127 -11.28 -5.75 -1.01
CA PHE A 127 -12.14 -6.92 -0.97
C PHE A 127 -11.26 -8.16 -1.04
N VAL A 128 -11.40 -9.04 -0.04
CA VAL A 128 -10.49 -10.16 0.18
C VAL A 128 -11.28 -11.45 0.24
N GLU A 129 -10.83 -12.43 -0.52
CA GLU A 129 -11.35 -13.80 -0.51
C GLU A 129 -10.22 -14.76 -0.11
N LEU A 130 -10.51 -15.66 0.82
CA LEU A 130 -9.64 -16.77 1.15
C LEU A 130 -10.12 -18.00 0.39
N SER A 131 -9.28 -18.59 -0.44
CA SER A 131 -9.54 -19.82 -1.16
C SER A 131 -8.28 -20.68 -1.21
N ASP A 132 -8.37 -21.94 -0.81
CA ASP A 132 -7.26 -22.90 -0.86
C ASP A 132 -5.96 -22.39 -0.21
N ASP A 133 -6.06 -21.76 0.96
CA ASP A 133 -4.96 -21.15 1.72
C ASP A 133 -4.27 -19.96 1.01
N GLU A 134 -4.90 -19.42 -0.04
CA GLU A 134 -4.44 -18.23 -0.74
C GLU A 134 -5.40 -17.05 -0.51
N LEU A 135 -4.83 -15.84 -0.31
CA LEU A 135 -5.61 -14.60 -0.23
C LEU A 135 -5.66 -13.92 -1.59
N PHE A 136 -6.85 -13.81 -2.13
CA PHE A 136 -7.13 -12.99 -3.30
C PHE A 136 -7.58 -11.62 -2.84
N THR A 137 -6.96 -10.57 -3.35
CA THR A 137 -7.28 -9.19 -2.94
C THR A 137 -7.51 -8.32 -4.18
N ARG A 138 -8.62 -7.59 -4.17
CA ARG A 138 -8.94 -6.55 -5.15
C ARG A 138 -9.12 -5.23 -4.44
N THR A 139 -8.46 -4.18 -4.93
CA THR A 139 -8.37 -2.89 -4.21
C THR A 139 -8.89 -1.74 -5.06
N TYR A 140 -9.83 -0.99 -4.49
CA TYR A 140 -10.14 0.38 -4.92
C TYR A 140 -9.18 1.33 -4.22
N GLU A 141 -8.34 2.02 -4.97
CA GLU A 141 -7.21 2.75 -4.43
C GLU A 141 -7.50 4.25 -4.33
N ARG A 142 -7.30 4.79 -3.13
CA ARG A 142 -7.36 6.23 -2.85
C ARG A 142 -6.33 6.99 -3.68
N GLY A 143 -6.74 8.09 -4.32
CA GLY A 143 -5.86 8.91 -5.15
C GLY A 143 -5.75 8.44 -6.60
N VAL A 144 -6.13 7.18 -6.90
CA VAL A 144 -6.40 6.67 -8.23
C VAL A 144 -7.90 6.77 -8.51
N GLU A 145 -8.71 6.53 -7.48
CA GLU A 145 -10.17 6.56 -7.48
C GLU A 145 -10.76 5.53 -8.48
N ASP A 146 -10.10 4.39 -8.56
CA ASP A 146 -10.50 3.23 -9.37
C ASP A 146 -9.86 1.95 -8.81
N GLU A 147 -10.24 0.79 -9.35
CA GLU A 147 -9.56 -0.46 -9.08
C GLU A 147 -8.16 -0.46 -9.70
N THR A 148 -7.16 -0.89 -8.93
CA THR A 148 -5.79 -1.02 -9.42
C THR A 148 -5.37 -2.48 -9.54
N LEU A 149 -4.41 -2.75 -10.45
CA LEU A 149 -3.89 -4.09 -10.69
C LEU A 149 -3.12 -4.67 -9.49
N SER A 150 -2.59 -3.82 -8.62
CA SER A 150 -1.81 -4.23 -7.46
C SER A 150 -1.66 -3.10 -6.46
N CYS A 151 -1.98 -3.37 -5.20
CA CYS A 151 -1.74 -2.49 -4.06
C CYS A 151 -0.92 -3.23 -3.00
N GLY A 152 0.39 -2.94 -2.90
CA GLY A 152 1.29 -3.65 -1.98
C GLY A 152 0.95 -3.42 -0.51
N THR A 153 0.60 -2.19 -0.12
CA THR A 153 0.15 -1.86 1.24
C THR A 153 -1.18 -2.55 1.58
N GLY A 154 -2.09 -2.64 0.59
CA GLY A 154 -3.35 -3.36 0.72
C GLY A 154 -3.18 -4.87 0.89
N ALA A 155 -2.24 -5.48 0.17
CA ALA A 155 -1.93 -6.91 0.33
C ALA A 155 -1.42 -7.22 1.75
N ILE A 156 -0.54 -6.38 2.30
CA ILE A 156 -0.05 -6.52 3.68
C ILE A 156 -1.20 -6.34 4.68
N ALA A 157 -2.03 -5.31 4.51
CA ALA A 157 -3.18 -5.06 5.37
C ALA A 157 -4.17 -6.24 5.34
N SER A 158 -4.40 -6.84 4.16
CA SER A 158 -5.26 -8.02 3.99
C SER A 158 -4.70 -9.26 4.70
N ALA A 159 -3.39 -9.50 4.62
CA ALA A 159 -2.75 -10.61 5.32
C ALA A 159 -2.81 -10.45 6.85
N ILE A 160 -2.59 -9.23 7.35
CA ILE A 160 -2.72 -8.94 8.79
C ILE A 160 -4.18 -9.16 9.24
N ALA A 161 -5.16 -8.65 8.49
CA ALA A 161 -6.57 -8.86 8.81
C ALA A 161 -6.95 -10.34 8.83
N ALA A 162 -6.45 -11.13 7.88
CA ALA A 162 -6.69 -12.57 7.82
C ALA A 162 -6.10 -13.31 9.04
N PHE A 163 -4.88 -12.94 9.44
CA PHE A 163 -4.25 -13.50 10.63
C PHE A 163 -5.03 -13.13 11.90
N GLU A 164 -5.36 -11.87 12.10
CA GLU A 164 -6.08 -11.38 13.29
C GLU A 164 -7.52 -11.92 13.37
N SER A 165 -8.14 -12.22 12.22
CA SER A 165 -9.48 -12.85 12.18
C SER A 165 -9.45 -14.37 12.42
N GLY A 166 -8.27 -14.98 12.48
CA GLY A 166 -8.12 -16.43 12.62
C GLY A 166 -8.43 -17.23 11.35
N LEU A 167 -8.40 -16.59 10.19
CA LEU A 167 -8.54 -17.23 8.88
C LEU A 167 -7.23 -17.87 8.38
N LEU A 168 -6.09 -17.41 8.92
CA LEU A 168 -4.75 -17.93 8.65
C LEU A 168 -4.08 -18.38 9.94
#